data_05fb1d6f87f54ae39805a1c2f9acce62
#
_entry.id   05fb1d6f87f54ae39805a1c2f9acce62
#
_cell.length_a   1.000
_cell.length_b   1.000
_cell.length_c   1.000
_cell.angle_alpha   90.00
_cell.angle_beta   90.00
_cell.angle_gamma   90.00
#
_symmetry.space_group_name_H-M   'P 1'
#
loop_
_entity.id
_entity.type
_entity.pdbx_description
1 polymer ?
#
loop_
_entity_poly.entity_id
_entity_poly.type
_entity_poly.pdbx_seq_one_letter_code
_entity_poly.pdbx_strand_id
1 'polypeptide(L)'
;MKEIDLAYFPIVGRGEQINIVCAIQGIKVNNLISTPMGNDFDKDKQAPFGTVPWMKDQSNGLELNDSLSIIQYLVTKYVGPLTPKSSEDAALIAMYWGWVQDYYSYVLSPFHDIITGHNEVFWRNLRLTDTLADGGKEKAILNLTELHNKRTAYLEKLLNNSNSTTFLAGEECSYADIFLYTCVRTVQHTPGFGILRDACGGDPFSNCAKILKISDEVEKIDKVTETVGSKFKECPI
;
A
#
# COMPACT_ATOMS: atom_id res chain seq x y z
N MET A 1 -27.62 -1.43 1.07
CA MET A 1 -26.66 -0.36 1.47
C MET A 1 -25.28 -0.89 1.17
N LYS A 2 -24.39 -0.08 0.53
CA LYS A 2 -22.99 -0.49 0.32
C LYS A 2 -22.24 -0.16 1.61
N GLU A 3 -22.03 -1.14 2.48
CA GLU A 3 -21.43 -0.94 3.81
C GLU A 3 -20.62 -2.16 4.22
N ILE A 4 -19.42 -1.92 4.76
CA ILE A 4 -18.52 -2.95 5.26
C ILE A 4 -17.99 -2.59 6.65
N ASP A 5 -17.66 -3.61 7.43
CA ASP A 5 -16.78 -3.47 8.58
C ASP A 5 -15.34 -3.75 8.15
N LEU A 6 -14.39 -2.92 8.57
CA LEU A 6 -12.97 -3.08 8.29
C LEU A 6 -12.17 -3.05 9.58
N ALA A 7 -11.42 -4.10 9.85
CA ALA A 7 -10.43 -4.12 10.90
C ALA A 7 -9.04 -3.89 10.32
N TYR A 8 -8.46 -2.74 10.61
CA TYR A 8 -7.07 -2.39 10.33
C TYR A 8 -6.60 -1.31 11.30
N PHE A 9 -5.32 -1.26 11.57
CA PHE A 9 -4.72 -0.21 12.41
C PHE A 9 -4.92 1.17 11.78
N PRO A 10 -5.07 2.24 12.58
CA PRO A 10 -5.21 3.61 12.09
C PRO A 10 -3.86 4.18 11.63
N ILE A 11 -3.21 3.49 10.71
CA ILE A 11 -1.92 3.84 10.09
C ILE A 11 -2.04 3.80 8.58
N VAL A 12 -1.15 4.49 7.89
CA VAL A 12 -1.07 4.43 6.43
C VAL A 12 -0.36 3.15 6.00
N GLY A 13 -1.16 2.16 5.64
CA GLY A 13 -0.70 0.85 5.21
C GLY A 13 -1.73 0.15 4.33
N ARG A 14 -1.77 -1.17 4.39
CA ARG A 14 -2.66 -1.98 3.53
C ARG A 14 -4.16 -1.69 3.72
N GLY A 15 -4.59 -1.26 4.91
CA GLY A 15 -5.98 -0.89 5.15
C GLY A 15 -6.35 0.47 4.56
N GLU A 16 -5.41 1.40 4.45
CA GLU A 16 -5.71 2.72 3.87
C GLU A 16 -6.08 2.63 2.39
N GLN A 17 -5.49 1.70 1.65
CA GLN A 17 -5.86 1.43 0.26
C GLN A 17 -7.33 1.00 0.16
N ILE A 18 -7.80 0.17 1.10
CA ILE A 18 -9.19 -0.28 1.15
C ILE A 18 -10.12 0.91 1.45
N ASN A 19 -9.75 1.77 2.41
CA ASN A 19 -10.50 2.98 2.72
C ASN A 19 -10.64 3.89 1.50
N ILE A 20 -9.56 4.13 0.75
CA ILE A 20 -9.57 4.95 -0.48
C ILE A 20 -10.44 4.30 -1.54
N VAL A 21 -10.29 3.00 -1.80
CA VAL A 21 -11.13 2.26 -2.75
C VAL A 21 -12.60 2.38 -2.38
N CYS A 22 -12.95 2.19 -1.11
CA CYS A 22 -14.31 2.32 -0.63
C CYS A 22 -14.86 3.73 -0.83
N ALA A 23 -14.07 4.76 -0.53
CA ALA A 23 -14.48 6.16 -0.71
C ALA A 23 -14.80 6.47 -2.17
N ILE A 24 -13.95 6.04 -3.12
CA ILE A 24 -14.16 6.24 -4.57
C ILE A 24 -15.38 5.44 -5.06
N GLN A 25 -15.57 4.20 -4.56
CA GLN A 25 -16.71 3.33 -4.94
C GLN A 25 -18.02 3.69 -4.21
N GLY A 26 -18.00 4.69 -3.31
CA GLY A 26 -19.17 5.08 -2.52
C GLY A 26 -19.62 4.00 -1.54
N ILE A 27 -18.68 3.28 -0.95
CA ILE A 27 -18.91 2.23 0.06
C ILE A 27 -18.64 2.84 1.43
N LYS A 28 -19.60 2.72 2.34
CA LYS A 28 -19.42 3.15 3.74
C LYS A 28 -18.53 2.15 4.47
N VAL A 29 -17.56 2.63 5.22
CA VAL A 29 -16.65 1.82 6.04
C VAL A 29 -16.87 2.09 7.51
N ASN A 30 -17.08 1.03 8.29
CA ASN A 30 -17.03 1.06 9.74
C ASN A 30 -15.66 0.53 10.17
N ASN A 31 -14.75 1.42 10.56
CA ASN A 31 -13.44 1.01 11.06
C ASN A 31 -13.57 0.47 12.48
N LEU A 32 -13.18 -0.79 12.70
CA LEU A 32 -13.33 -1.49 13.97
C LEU A 32 -12.15 -1.25 14.92
N ILE A 33 -11.00 -0.84 14.42
CA ILE A 33 -9.82 -0.53 15.24
C ILE A 33 -9.62 0.97 15.25
N SER A 34 -9.73 1.57 16.43
CA SER A 34 -9.64 3.01 16.63
C SER A 34 -8.28 3.45 17.21
N THR A 35 -7.50 2.51 17.75
CA THR A 35 -6.22 2.79 18.42
C THR A 35 -5.05 2.08 17.74
N PRO A 36 -3.84 2.66 17.77
CA PRO A 36 -2.63 2.02 17.21
C PRO A 36 -2.30 0.66 17.84
N MET A 37 -2.73 0.41 19.06
CA MET A 37 -2.50 -0.86 19.76
C MET A 37 -3.49 -1.96 19.36
N GLY A 38 -4.56 -1.63 18.64
CA GLY A 38 -5.48 -2.60 18.06
C GLY A 38 -6.31 -3.42 19.04
N ASN A 39 -6.48 -2.97 20.29
CA ASN A 39 -7.15 -3.74 21.33
C ASN A 39 -8.67 -3.89 21.13
N ASP A 40 -9.25 -3.15 20.18
CA ASP A 40 -10.68 -3.15 19.90
C ASP A 40 -11.12 -4.35 19.05
N PHE A 41 -10.18 -5.09 18.45
CA PHE A 41 -10.42 -6.22 17.57
C PHE A 41 -9.45 -7.37 17.86
N ASP A 42 -9.98 -8.50 18.29
CA ASP A 42 -9.21 -9.73 18.53
C ASP A 42 -9.00 -10.49 17.21
N LYS A 43 -7.95 -10.15 16.49
CA LYS A 43 -7.64 -10.74 15.18
C LYS A 43 -7.44 -12.25 15.22
N ASP A 44 -6.93 -12.78 16.35
CA ASP A 44 -6.61 -14.21 16.48
C ASP A 44 -7.90 -15.05 16.63
N LYS A 45 -9.00 -14.44 17.09
CA LYS A 45 -10.30 -15.10 17.18
C LYS A 45 -11.25 -14.79 16.03
N GLN A 46 -11.14 -13.57 15.46
CA GLN A 46 -12.14 -13.04 14.53
C GLN A 46 -11.69 -13.09 13.08
N ALA A 47 -10.38 -12.99 12.81
CA ALA A 47 -9.86 -13.03 11.46
C ALA A 47 -9.43 -14.44 11.06
N PRO A 48 -9.87 -14.97 9.89
CA PRO A 48 -9.55 -16.34 9.45
C PRO A 48 -8.06 -16.69 9.45
N PHE A 49 -7.18 -15.72 9.16
CA PHE A 49 -5.73 -15.92 9.13
C PHE A 49 -5.01 -15.30 10.34
N GLY A 50 -5.74 -14.84 11.36
CA GLY A 50 -5.12 -14.15 12.51
C GLY A 50 -4.42 -12.84 12.15
N THR A 51 -4.75 -12.25 11.01
CA THR A 51 -4.10 -11.04 10.46
C THR A 51 -5.11 -9.98 10.08
N VAL A 52 -4.64 -8.73 9.93
CA VAL A 52 -5.40 -7.62 9.34
C VAL A 52 -4.69 -7.12 8.08
N PRO A 53 -5.39 -6.58 7.07
CA PRO A 53 -6.81 -6.20 7.08
C PRO A 53 -7.76 -7.40 7.07
N TRP A 54 -8.85 -7.25 7.79
CA TRP A 54 -10.03 -8.12 7.74
C TRP A 54 -11.26 -7.28 7.43
N MET A 55 -12.18 -7.82 6.64
CA MET A 55 -13.39 -7.15 6.20
C MET A 55 -14.59 -8.07 6.33
N LYS A 56 -15.74 -7.49 6.70
CA LYS A 56 -17.06 -8.13 6.62
C LYS A 56 -18.00 -7.27 5.79
N ASP A 57 -18.57 -7.85 4.75
CA ASP A 57 -19.62 -7.20 3.96
C ASP A 57 -20.96 -7.31 4.68
N GLN A 58 -21.54 -6.17 5.08
CA GLN A 58 -22.82 -6.12 5.80
C GLN A 58 -24.01 -6.54 4.95
N SER A 59 -23.88 -6.60 3.61
CA SER A 59 -24.98 -6.98 2.71
C SER A 59 -25.21 -8.49 2.64
N ASN A 60 -24.19 -9.31 2.88
CA ASN A 60 -24.27 -10.77 2.73
C ASN A 60 -23.49 -11.56 3.80
N GLY A 61 -22.81 -10.88 4.73
CA GLY A 61 -22.04 -11.49 5.80
C GLY A 61 -20.74 -12.14 5.37
N LEU A 62 -20.28 -11.94 4.11
CA LEU A 62 -18.98 -12.46 3.65
C LEU A 62 -17.84 -11.83 4.42
N GLU A 63 -16.95 -12.67 4.92
CA GLU A 63 -15.73 -12.25 5.62
C GLU A 63 -14.50 -12.59 4.77
N LEU A 64 -13.60 -11.62 4.61
CA LEU A 64 -12.36 -11.76 3.85
C LEU A 64 -11.16 -11.22 4.64
N ASN A 65 -10.03 -11.89 4.47
CA ASN A 65 -8.71 -11.39 4.80
C ASN A 65 -7.92 -11.13 3.52
N ASP A 66 -6.80 -10.43 3.64
CA ASP A 66 -5.90 -10.01 2.57
C ASP A 66 -6.42 -8.82 1.76
N SER A 67 -5.55 -7.81 1.63
CA SER A 67 -5.93 -6.53 1.01
C SER A 67 -6.33 -6.66 -0.46
N LEU A 68 -5.64 -7.52 -1.24
CA LEU A 68 -5.97 -7.72 -2.65
C LEU A 68 -7.33 -8.40 -2.80
N SER A 69 -7.54 -9.47 -2.04
CA SER A 69 -8.81 -10.23 -2.07
C SER A 69 -10.00 -9.34 -1.69
N ILE A 70 -9.83 -8.52 -0.67
CA ILE A 70 -10.85 -7.54 -0.24
C ILE A 70 -11.13 -6.54 -1.36
N ILE A 71 -10.09 -5.91 -1.93
CA ILE A 71 -10.25 -4.88 -2.96
C ILE A 71 -10.87 -5.48 -4.23
N GLN A 72 -10.40 -6.63 -4.71
CA GLN A 72 -10.97 -7.29 -5.88
C GLN A 72 -12.45 -7.64 -5.68
N TYR A 73 -12.82 -8.13 -4.51
CA TYR A 73 -14.22 -8.35 -4.17
C TYR A 73 -15.02 -7.05 -4.23
N LEU A 74 -14.55 -5.99 -3.59
CA LEU A 74 -15.28 -4.71 -3.50
C LEU A 74 -15.50 -4.08 -4.88
N VAL A 75 -14.47 -4.03 -5.74
CA VAL A 75 -14.59 -3.42 -7.07
C VAL A 75 -15.42 -4.27 -8.04
N THR A 76 -15.54 -5.57 -7.80
CA THR A 76 -16.38 -6.48 -8.59
C THR A 76 -17.82 -6.46 -8.11
N LYS A 77 -18.04 -6.55 -6.80
CA LYS A 77 -19.37 -6.56 -6.18
C LYS A 77 -20.09 -5.22 -6.31
N TYR A 78 -19.38 -4.15 -6.05
CA TYR A 78 -19.92 -2.80 -6.03
C TYR A 78 -19.42 -2.01 -7.24
N VAL A 79 -19.93 -2.36 -8.43
CA VAL A 79 -19.54 -1.70 -9.69
C VAL A 79 -19.51 -0.18 -9.57
N GLY A 80 -18.40 0.41 -10.01
CA GLY A 80 -18.13 1.84 -9.91
C GLY A 80 -16.85 2.24 -10.65
N PRO A 81 -16.27 3.42 -10.34
CA PRO A 81 -15.14 4.00 -11.08
C PRO A 81 -13.89 3.11 -11.16
N LEU A 82 -13.64 2.27 -10.16
CA LEU A 82 -12.45 1.41 -10.10
C LEU A 82 -12.69 -0.01 -10.62
N THR A 83 -13.87 -0.29 -11.18
CA THR A 83 -14.21 -1.62 -11.72
C THR A 83 -13.50 -1.83 -13.06
N PRO A 84 -12.70 -2.91 -13.23
CA PRO A 84 -12.10 -3.24 -14.51
C PRO A 84 -13.18 -3.41 -15.60
N LYS A 85 -12.92 -2.88 -16.80
CA LYS A 85 -13.87 -2.89 -17.91
C LYS A 85 -13.86 -4.18 -18.72
N SER A 86 -12.75 -4.93 -18.64
CA SER A 86 -12.56 -6.20 -19.34
C SER A 86 -11.69 -7.15 -18.53
N SER A 87 -11.56 -8.40 -18.99
CA SER A 87 -10.61 -9.37 -18.43
C SER A 87 -9.16 -8.94 -18.63
N GLU A 88 -8.86 -8.26 -19.73
CA GLU A 88 -7.54 -7.73 -20.06
C GLU A 88 -7.18 -6.58 -19.12
N ASP A 89 -8.10 -5.65 -18.88
CA ASP A 89 -7.92 -4.58 -17.87
C ASP A 89 -7.68 -5.18 -16.49
N ALA A 90 -8.50 -6.15 -16.09
CA ALA A 90 -8.33 -6.82 -14.80
C ALA A 90 -6.96 -7.48 -14.66
N ALA A 91 -6.47 -8.13 -15.74
CA ALA A 91 -5.15 -8.75 -15.75
C ALA A 91 -4.00 -7.74 -15.66
N LEU A 92 -4.10 -6.63 -16.42
CA LEU A 92 -3.10 -5.55 -16.36
C LEU A 92 -3.05 -4.90 -14.97
N ILE A 93 -4.20 -4.57 -14.40
CA ILE A 93 -4.30 -4.00 -13.06
C ILE A 93 -3.70 -4.96 -12.03
N ALA A 94 -4.03 -6.27 -12.12
CA ALA A 94 -3.48 -7.28 -11.22
C ALA A 94 -1.95 -7.43 -11.37
N MET A 95 -1.41 -7.33 -12.58
CA MET A 95 0.03 -7.34 -12.84
C MET A 95 0.74 -6.17 -12.16
N TYR A 96 0.22 -4.95 -12.31
CA TYR A 96 0.80 -3.77 -11.65
C TYR A 96 0.63 -3.82 -10.12
N TRP A 97 -0.53 -4.29 -9.63
CA TRP A 97 -0.69 -4.55 -8.21
C TRP A 97 0.38 -5.50 -7.68
N GLY A 98 0.63 -6.61 -8.37
CA GLY A 98 1.67 -7.57 -7.99
C GLY A 98 3.05 -6.94 -7.89
N TRP A 99 3.40 -6.06 -8.84
CA TRP A 99 4.66 -5.32 -8.78
C TRP A 99 4.72 -4.40 -7.54
N VAL A 100 3.65 -3.63 -7.27
CA VAL A 100 3.60 -2.73 -6.10
C VAL A 100 3.62 -3.54 -4.80
N GLN A 101 2.94 -4.69 -4.75
CA GLN A 101 2.94 -5.59 -3.60
C GLN A 101 4.35 -6.13 -3.31
N ASP A 102 5.08 -6.52 -4.35
CA ASP A 102 6.48 -6.94 -4.22
C ASP A 102 7.38 -5.79 -3.74
N TYR A 103 7.19 -4.59 -4.31
CA TYR A 103 7.91 -3.40 -3.88
C TYR A 103 7.64 -3.10 -2.39
N TYR A 104 6.37 -3.12 -1.98
CA TYR A 104 5.99 -2.95 -0.58
C TYR A 104 6.64 -4.00 0.31
N SER A 105 6.59 -5.27 -0.08
CA SER A 105 7.05 -6.39 0.76
C SER A 105 8.56 -6.48 0.85
N TYR A 106 9.29 -6.20 -0.24
CA TYR A 106 10.75 -6.38 -0.29
C TYR A 106 11.55 -5.11 -0.06
N VAL A 107 10.90 -3.94 -0.15
CA VAL A 107 11.57 -2.65 0.06
C VAL A 107 10.99 -1.91 1.26
N LEU A 108 9.70 -1.55 1.22
CA LEU A 108 9.13 -0.67 2.24
C LEU A 108 8.97 -1.35 3.60
N SER A 109 8.47 -2.57 3.63
CA SER A 109 8.29 -3.29 4.89
C SER A 109 9.63 -3.52 5.61
N PRO A 110 10.73 -3.94 4.96
CA PRO A 110 12.05 -4.01 5.58
C PRO A 110 12.57 -2.68 6.16
N PHE A 111 12.37 -1.57 5.44
CA PHE A 111 12.71 -0.26 5.99
C PHE A 111 11.93 0.05 7.25
N HIS A 112 10.63 -0.21 7.24
CA HIS A 112 9.76 -0.03 8.40
C HIS A 112 10.29 -0.77 9.63
N ASP A 113 10.72 -2.02 9.47
CA ASP A 113 11.20 -2.81 10.61
C ASP A 113 12.58 -2.37 11.12
N ILE A 114 13.45 -1.89 10.23
CA ILE A 114 14.71 -1.25 10.63
C ILE A 114 14.44 -0.01 11.49
N ILE A 115 13.37 0.74 11.17
CA ILE A 115 12.98 1.96 11.86
C ILE A 115 12.37 1.65 13.23
N THR A 116 11.45 0.71 13.29
CA THR A 116 10.65 0.43 14.49
C THR A 116 11.37 -0.49 15.48
N GLY A 117 12.44 -1.15 15.06
CA GLY A 117 13.13 -2.15 15.89
C GLY A 117 12.31 -3.40 16.15
N HIS A 118 11.19 -3.60 15.46
CA HIS A 118 10.30 -4.76 15.63
C HIS A 118 10.88 -6.05 15.02
N ASN A 119 12.18 -6.27 15.23
CA ASN A 119 13.00 -7.28 14.56
C ASN A 119 12.68 -8.75 14.89
N GLU A 120 11.78 -9.07 15.83
CA GLU A 120 11.82 -10.44 16.37
C GLU A 120 10.83 -11.41 15.75
N VAL A 121 9.72 -10.98 15.14
CA VAL A 121 8.64 -11.91 14.78
C VAL A 121 8.46 -12.11 13.27
N PHE A 122 8.60 -11.09 12.47
CA PHE A 122 8.29 -11.15 11.04
C PHE A 122 9.50 -11.55 10.17
N TRP A 123 10.73 -11.21 10.58
CA TRP A 123 11.95 -11.31 9.78
C TRP A 123 12.76 -12.59 9.97
N ARG A 124 12.43 -13.43 10.95
CA ARG A 124 13.07 -14.75 11.12
C ARG A 124 13.01 -15.59 9.84
N ASN A 125 12.05 -15.34 8.96
CA ASN A 125 11.88 -16.09 7.72
C ASN A 125 12.62 -15.50 6.51
N LEU A 126 13.19 -14.29 6.58
CA LEU A 126 13.81 -13.61 5.44
C LEU A 126 15.35 -13.54 5.48
N ARG A 127 16.03 -14.20 6.43
CA ARG A 127 17.50 -14.20 6.57
C ARG A 127 18.15 -12.81 6.72
N LEU A 128 17.38 -11.78 7.06
CA LEU A 128 17.92 -10.43 7.32
C LEU A 128 18.48 -10.31 8.74
N THR A 129 18.12 -11.24 9.65
CA THR A 129 18.59 -11.24 11.04
C THR A 129 20.11 -11.36 11.16
N ASP A 130 20.75 -12.14 10.28
CA ASP A 130 22.22 -12.27 10.26
C ASP A 130 22.92 -10.99 9.76
N THR A 131 22.21 -10.18 9.00
CA THR A 131 22.72 -8.94 8.41
C THR A 131 22.69 -7.77 9.40
N LEU A 132 21.85 -7.82 10.43
CA LEU A 132 21.72 -6.73 11.42
C LEU A 132 22.71 -6.84 12.60
N ALA A 133 23.31 -8.02 12.80
CA ALA A 133 24.14 -8.30 13.97
C ALA A 133 25.56 -7.71 13.94
N ASP A 134 26.18 -7.51 12.75
CA ASP A 134 27.59 -7.10 12.62
C ASP A 134 27.77 -5.82 11.80
N GLY A 135 27.33 -4.67 12.31
CA GLY A 135 27.31 -3.42 11.51
C GLY A 135 26.28 -3.47 10.40
N GLY A 136 25.33 -4.38 10.51
CA GLY A 136 24.39 -4.79 9.48
C GLY A 136 23.30 -3.77 9.17
N LYS A 137 23.03 -2.79 10.06
CA LYS A 137 21.99 -1.78 9.82
C LYS A 137 22.34 -0.90 8.62
N GLU A 138 23.56 -0.37 8.58
CA GLU A 138 24.04 0.47 7.48
C GLU A 138 24.08 -0.31 6.17
N LYS A 139 24.56 -1.56 6.21
CA LYS A 139 24.58 -2.42 5.04
C LYS A 139 23.18 -2.81 4.57
N ALA A 140 22.24 -3.06 5.49
CA ALA A 140 20.84 -3.32 5.15
C ALA A 140 20.19 -2.10 4.50
N ILE A 141 20.41 -0.90 5.02
CA ILE A 141 19.93 0.35 4.42
C ILE A 141 20.49 0.52 3.01
N LEU A 142 21.79 0.28 2.80
CA LEU A 142 22.41 0.37 1.48
C LEU A 142 21.77 -0.61 0.49
N ASN A 143 21.67 -1.89 0.87
CA ASN A 143 21.08 -2.93 0.03
C ASN A 143 19.62 -2.64 -0.32
N LEU A 144 18.83 -2.15 0.64
CA LEU A 144 17.43 -1.78 0.41
C LEU A 144 17.31 -0.54 -0.48
N THR A 145 18.22 0.42 -0.34
CA THR A 145 18.29 1.61 -1.20
C THR A 145 18.64 1.21 -2.64
N GLU A 146 19.62 0.32 -2.84
CA GLU A 146 19.93 -0.24 -4.17
C GLU A 146 18.72 -0.98 -4.76
N LEU A 147 18.02 -1.79 -3.95
CA LEU A 147 16.83 -2.51 -4.39
C LEU A 147 15.70 -1.55 -4.76
N HIS A 148 15.48 -0.49 -3.96
CA HIS A 148 14.55 0.59 -4.27
C HIS A 148 14.86 1.19 -5.66
N ASN A 149 16.10 1.67 -5.85
CA ASN A 149 16.52 2.29 -7.10
C ASN A 149 16.36 1.36 -8.31
N LYS A 150 16.72 0.09 -8.15
CA LYS A 150 16.59 -0.92 -9.21
C LYS A 150 15.12 -1.18 -9.57
N ARG A 151 14.26 -1.38 -8.57
CA ARG A 151 12.84 -1.70 -8.82
C ARG A 151 12.11 -0.51 -9.42
N THR A 152 12.30 0.68 -8.88
CA THR A 152 11.65 1.90 -9.41
C THR A 152 12.10 2.21 -10.83
N ALA A 153 13.40 2.02 -11.16
CA ALA A 153 13.92 2.18 -12.52
C ALA A 153 13.28 1.19 -13.51
N TYR A 154 12.99 -0.06 -13.10
CA TYR A 154 12.28 -1.01 -13.97
C TYR A 154 10.85 -0.58 -14.26
N LEU A 155 10.11 -0.14 -13.23
CA LEU A 155 8.75 0.36 -13.44
C LEU A 155 8.77 1.62 -14.31
N GLU A 156 9.64 2.58 -14.00
CA GLU A 156 9.77 3.81 -14.78
C GLU A 156 10.08 3.53 -16.26
N LYS A 157 10.99 2.58 -16.54
CA LYS A 157 11.30 2.13 -17.90
C LYS A 157 10.08 1.51 -18.58
N LEU A 158 9.33 0.65 -17.88
CA LEU A 158 8.11 0.04 -18.41
C LEU A 158 7.08 1.10 -18.77
N LEU A 159 6.84 2.05 -17.87
CA LEU A 159 5.89 3.16 -18.06
C LEU A 159 6.29 4.09 -19.20
N ASN A 160 7.59 4.36 -19.39
CA ASN A 160 8.08 5.17 -20.50
C ASN A 160 7.90 4.47 -21.87
N ASN A 161 7.87 3.14 -21.90
CA ASN A 161 7.67 2.35 -23.11
C ASN A 161 6.18 1.99 -23.35
N SER A 162 5.30 2.28 -22.39
CA SER A 162 3.87 2.03 -22.54
C SER A 162 3.19 3.17 -23.27
N ASN A 163 2.07 2.84 -23.95
CA ASN A 163 1.20 3.86 -24.54
C ASN A 163 0.27 4.51 -23.48
N SER A 164 0.29 4.03 -22.25
CA SER A 164 -0.48 4.63 -21.16
C SER A 164 0.13 5.97 -20.77
N THR A 165 -0.70 7.00 -20.69
CA THR A 165 -0.25 8.37 -20.46
C THR A 165 -0.54 8.86 -19.06
N THR A 166 -1.54 8.28 -18.37
CA THR A 166 -2.07 8.83 -17.12
C THR A 166 -1.87 7.90 -15.92
N PHE A 167 -2.28 6.64 -16.00
CA PHE A 167 -2.23 5.66 -14.91
C PHE A 167 -1.48 4.39 -15.30
N LEU A 168 -1.26 3.47 -14.36
CA LEU A 168 -0.48 2.24 -14.58
C LEU A 168 -1.03 1.39 -15.72
N ALA A 169 -2.33 1.15 -15.74
CA ALA A 169 -2.97 0.25 -16.69
C ALA A 169 -3.67 0.96 -17.86
N GLY A 170 -3.70 2.30 -17.90
CA GLY A 170 -4.37 3.06 -18.95
C GLY A 170 -4.71 4.49 -18.56
N GLU A 171 -5.83 5.01 -19.08
CA GLU A 171 -6.27 6.40 -18.85
C GLU A 171 -7.14 6.56 -17.60
N GLU A 172 -7.57 5.48 -16.98
CA GLU A 172 -8.44 5.51 -15.81
C GLU A 172 -7.70 4.98 -14.59
N CYS A 173 -7.94 5.63 -13.43
CA CYS A 173 -7.39 5.21 -12.15
C CYS A 173 -7.89 3.80 -11.78
N SER A 174 -6.97 2.98 -11.29
CA SER A 174 -7.24 1.64 -10.79
C SER A 174 -6.82 1.49 -9.33
N TYR A 175 -7.18 0.37 -8.73
CA TYR A 175 -6.72 0.07 -7.38
C TYR A 175 -5.20 -0.17 -7.28
N ALA A 176 -4.53 -0.50 -8.39
CA ALA A 176 -3.07 -0.60 -8.43
C ALA A 176 -2.40 0.78 -8.31
N ASP A 177 -3.00 1.82 -8.93
CA ASP A 177 -2.53 3.21 -8.82
C ASP A 177 -2.68 3.73 -7.40
N ILE A 178 -3.80 3.40 -6.74
CA ILE A 178 -4.03 3.74 -5.32
C ILE A 178 -2.95 3.13 -4.44
N PHE A 179 -2.58 1.87 -4.70
CA PHE A 179 -1.50 1.22 -3.93
C PHE A 179 -0.14 1.88 -4.19
N LEU A 180 0.19 2.18 -5.44
CA LEU A 180 1.42 2.89 -5.78
C LEU A 180 1.45 4.27 -5.08
N TYR A 181 0.36 5.03 -5.17
CA TYR A 181 0.20 6.32 -4.51
C TYR A 181 0.47 6.21 -3.00
N THR A 182 -0.16 5.26 -2.31
CA THR A 182 0.06 5.09 -0.86
C THR A 182 1.52 4.75 -0.54
N CYS A 183 2.20 3.92 -1.35
CA CYS A 183 3.62 3.63 -1.20
C CYS A 183 4.50 4.87 -1.38
N VAL A 184 4.27 5.63 -2.45
CA VAL A 184 5.05 6.84 -2.77
C VAL A 184 4.89 7.89 -1.67
N ARG A 185 3.65 8.21 -1.29
CA ARG A 185 3.38 9.24 -0.27
C ARG A 185 3.85 8.81 1.13
N THR A 186 3.77 7.53 1.46
CA THR A 186 4.35 7.00 2.71
C THR A 186 5.85 7.31 2.76
N VAL A 187 6.60 6.98 1.72
CA VAL A 187 8.04 7.24 1.65
C VAL A 187 8.35 8.74 1.72
N GLN A 188 7.59 9.57 1.02
CA GLN A 188 7.83 11.01 0.95
C GLN A 188 7.50 11.75 2.25
N HIS A 189 6.45 11.35 2.97
CA HIS A 189 5.87 12.17 4.02
C HIS A 189 5.90 11.54 5.41
N THR A 190 5.93 10.22 5.54
CA THR A 190 5.97 9.57 6.85
C THR A 190 7.34 9.76 7.49
N PRO A 191 7.41 10.24 8.75
CA PRO A 191 8.68 10.51 9.43
C PRO A 191 9.64 9.34 9.45
N GLY A 192 9.15 8.13 9.72
CA GLY A 192 9.95 6.92 9.81
C GLY A 192 10.77 6.61 8.54
N PHE A 193 10.30 6.97 7.35
CA PHE A 193 11.06 6.78 6.11
C PHE A 193 12.14 7.84 5.86
N GLY A 194 12.45 8.71 6.85
CA GLY A 194 13.59 9.64 6.79
C GLY A 194 14.90 8.95 6.43
N ILE A 195 15.15 7.74 6.97
CA ILE A 195 16.35 6.95 6.67
C ILE A 195 16.49 6.67 5.16
N LEU A 196 15.41 6.32 4.46
CA LEU A 196 15.46 6.09 3.01
C LEU A 196 15.70 7.40 2.25
N ARG A 197 15.04 8.49 2.68
CA ARG A 197 15.27 9.81 2.09
C ARG A 197 16.71 10.28 2.28
N ASP A 198 17.28 10.10 3.45
CA ASP A 198 18.69 10.44 3.74
C ASP A 198 19.65 9.59 2.89
N ALA A 199 19.40 8.28 2.80
CA ALA A 199 20.22 7.38 1.99
C ALA A 199 20.15 7.69 0.47
N CYS A 200 19.03 8.25 -0.01
CA CYS A 200 18.87 8.69 -1.39
C CYS A 200 19.32 10.15 -1.63
N GLY A 201 19.71 10.88 -0.58
CA GLY A 201 20.08 12.29 -0.69
C GLY A 201 18.89 13.23 -0.98
N GLY A 202 17.67 12.82 -0.64
CA GLY A 202 16.45 13.58 -0.88
C GLY A 202 15.25 12.68 -1.17
N ASP A 203 14.31 13.14 -2.02
CA ASP A 203 13.16 12.32 -2.42
C ASP A 203 13.63 11.07 -3.20
N PRO A 204 13.35 9.86 -2.70
CA PRO A 204 13.73 8.61 -3.35
C PRO A 204 13.15 8.42 -4.75
N PHE A 205 12.05 9.10 -5.06
CA PHE A 205 11.39 9.04 -6.36
C PHE A 205 11.79 10.19 -7.31
N SER A 206 12.76 11.05 -6.93
CA SER A 206 13.17 12.22 -7.72
C SER A 206 13.52 11.92 -9.19
N ASN A 207 14.01 10.70 -9.47
CA ASN A 207 14.34 10.23 -10.83
C ASN A 207 13.21 9.40 -11.49
N CYS A 208 12.00 9.38 -10.91
CA CYS A 208 10.89 8.54 -11.33
C CYS A 208 9.70 9.40 -11.77
N ALA A 209 9.86 10.16 -12.85
CA ALA A 209 8.89 11.16 -13.29
C ALA A 209 7.49 10.60 -13.59
N LYS A 210 7.41 9.38 -14.17
CA LYS A 210 6.13 8.73 -14.46
C LYS A 210 5.44 8.24 -13.18
N ILE A 211 6.21 7.65 -12.26
CA ILE A 211 5.69 7.20 -10.95
C ILE A 211 5.14 8.39 -10.16
N LEU A 212 5.88 9.50 -10.11
CA LEU A 212 5.44 10.74 -9.46
C LEU A 212 4.18 11.29 -10.11
N LYS A 213 4.16 11.36 -11.45
CA LYS A 213 2.99 11.84 -12.20
C LYS A 213 1.73 11.02 -11.87
N ILE A 214 1.83 9.68 -11.87
CA ILE A 214 0.70 8.82 -11.50
C ILE A 214 0.23 9.13 -10.08
N SER A 215 1.16 9.26 -9.13
CA SER A 215 0.81 9.58 -7.74
C SER A 215 0.12 10.95 -7.62
N ASP A 216 0.57 11.94 -8.39
CA ASP A 216 -0.05 13.27 -8.44
C ASP A 216 -1.46 13.25 -9.06
N GLU A 217 -1.69 12.41 -10.09
CA GLU A 217 -3.02 12.23 -10.69
C GLU A 217 -3.99 11.53 -9.73
N VAL A 218 -3.53 10.53 -8.99
CA VAL A 218 -4.35 9.89 -7.93
C VAL A 218 -4.72 10.90 -6.84
N GLU A 219 -3.78 11.74 -6.44
CA GLU A 219 -4.01 12.74 -5.38
C GLU A 219 -5.05 13.82 -5.78
N LYS A 220 -5.24 14.09 -7.09
CA LYS A 220 -6.27 15.01 -7.58
C LYS A 220 -7.71 14.47 -7.45
N ILE A 221 -7.88 13.20 -7.16
CA ILE A 221 -9.19 12.60 -6.92
C ILE A 221 -9.69 13.08 -5.56
N ASP A 222 -10.75 13.90 -5.51
CA ASP A 222 -11.25 14.50 -4.27
C ASP A 222 -11.44 13.49 -3.15
N LYS A 223 -11.97 12.31 -3.46
CA LYS A 223 -12.18 11.25 -2.48
C LYS A 223 -10.89 10.69 -1.87
N VAL A 224 -9.77 10.75 -2.59
CA VAL A 224 -8.46 10.35 -2.06
C VAL A 224 -8.00 11.36 -1.02
N THR A 225 -7.99 12.65 -1.36
CA THR A 225 -7.56 13.71 -0.45
C THR A 225 -8.44 13.82 0.79
N GLU A 226 -9.78 13.69 0.62
CA GLU A 226 -10.74 13.65 1.73
C GLU A 226 -10.47 12.48 2.69
N THR A 227 -10.10 11.29 2.17
CA THR A 227 -9.88 10.08 2.96
C THR A 227 -8.54 10.11 3.68
N VAL A 228 -7.49 10.54 2.98
CA VAL A 228 -6.11 10.50 3.51
C VAL A 228 -5.84 11.68 4.43
N GLY A 229 -6.26 12.93 4.05
CA GLY A 229 -6.03 14.14 4.83
C GLY A 229 -4.56 14.28 5.27
N SER A 230 -4.33 14.46 6.56
CA SER A 230 -3.00 14.60 7.16
C SER A 230 -2.33 13.26 7.57
N LYS A 231 -2.97 12.13 7.34
CA LYS A 231 -2.54 10.81 7.86
C LYS A 231 -1.09 10.45 7.55
N PHE A 232 -0.57 10.77 6.36
CA PHE A 232 0.83 10.48 6.04
C PHE A 232 1.81 11.22 6.94
N LYS A 233 1.50 12.47 7.33
CA LYS A 233 2.36 13.29 8.18
C LYS A 233 2.22 12.93 9.66
N GLU A 234 1.05 12.46 10.03
CA GLU A 234 0.69 12.10 11.41
C GLU A 234 0.92 10.63 11.73
N CYS A 235 1.26 9.82 10.72
CA CYS A 235 1.54 8.40 10.91
C CYS A 235 2.74 8.24 11.86
N PRO A 236 2.57 7.52 12.99
CA PRO A 236 3.60 7.43 14.04
C PRO A 236 4.80 6.56 13.66
N ILE A 237 4.87 6.07 12.46
CA ILE A 237 5.88 5.12 11.98
C ILE A 237 6.99 5.85 11.26
#